data_82948e1409c61cb2f3990693444e7f4f
#
_entry.id   82948e1409c61cb2f3990693444e7f4f
#
_cell.length_a   1.000
_cell.length_b   1.000
_cell.length_c   1.000
_cell.angle_alpha   90.00
_cell.angle_beta   90.00
_cell.angle_gamma   90.00
#
_symmetry.space_group_name_H-M   'P 1'
#
loop_
_entity.id
_entity.type
_entity.pdbx_description
1 polymer ?
#
loop_
_entity_poly.entity_id
_entity_poly.type
_entity_poly.pdbx_seq_one_letter_code
_entity_poly.pdbx_strand_id
1 'polypeptide(L)'
;IFGSEKGVDISSLYLDDGYLFFNATPIEKNVSDNIIDLEIRIYEGEQARINRVSIKGNTKTNDHVIMREIRTKPGNLFKRSEIMRTQRELAQLQYFDPESFDVKIDPDPSKNKVDITYILAEKSSDQIQLQGGWGAGRVVGSLGLTFNNFSTKNIFNKKSWDPLPS
;
A
#
# COMPACT_ATOMS: atom_id res chain seq x y z
N ILE A 1 -23.61 -6.09 -0.60
CA ILE A 1 -23.36 -7.25 0.26
C ILE A 1 -21.98 -7.84 -0.06
N PHE A 2 -21.56 -7.85 -1.32
CA PHE A 2 -20.27 -8.34 -1.79
C PHE A 2 -19.42 -7.16 -2.25
N GLY A 3 -18.37 -6.82 -1.50
CA GLY A 3 -17.41 -5.77 -1.87
C GLY A 3 -17.81 -4.36 -1.48
N SER A 4 -18.16 -4.12 -0.22
CA SER A 4 -18.33 -2.74 0.27
C SER A 4 -16.98 -2.08 0.52
N GLU A 5 -16.82 -0.82 0.10
CA GLU A 5 -15.62 -0.01 0.41
C GLU A 5 -15.38 0.14 1.92
N LYS A 6 -16.41 -0.04 2.74
CA LYS A 6 -16.34 0.07 4.21
C LYS A 6 -15.84 -1.19 4.91
N GLY A 7 -15.54 -2.27 4.17
CA GLY A 7 -14.92 -3.47 4.75
C GLY A 7 -15.79 -4.30 5.70
N VAL A 8 -17.11 -4.09 5.69
CA VAL A 8 -18.05 -4.86 6.49
C VAL A 8 -18.97 -5.65 5.56
N ASP A 9 -18.39 -6.58 4.86
CA ASP A 9 -19.11 -7.52 4.01
C ASP A 9 -18.68 -8.96 4.31
N ILE A 10 -19.43 -9.94 3.79
CA ILE A 10 -19.14 -11.36 4.00
C ILE A 10 -17.73 -11.69 3.52
N SER A 11 -17.31 -11.15 2.36
CA SER A 11 -15.98 -11.42 1.80
C SER A 11 -14.86 -10.89 2.68
N SER A 12 -15.05 -9.72 3.29
CA SER A 12 -14.06 -9.14 4.21
C SER A 12 -13.85 -9.99 5.46
N LEU A 13 -14.92 -10.57 6.01
CA LEU A 13 -14.83 -11.45 7.18
C LEU A 13 -13.99 -12.70 6.86
N TYR A 14 -14.28 -13.36 5.75
CA TYR A 14 -13.52 -14.53 5.32
C TYR A 14 -12.06 -14.21 5.00
N LEU A 15 -11.80 -13.09 4.31
CA LEU A 15 -10.45 -12.63 3.99
C LEU A 15 -9.64 -12.23 5.23
N ASP A 16 -10.31 -11.80 6.30
CA ASP A 16 -9.64 -11.46 7.56
C ASP A 16 -9.36 -12.69 8.43
N ASP A 17 -10.05 -13.79 8.17
CA ASP A 17 -9.77 -15.09 8.79
C ASP A 17 -8.84 -15.98 7.95
N GLY A 18 -8.27 -15.44 6.87
CA GLY A 18 -7.27 -16.12 6.06
C GLY A 18 -7.81 -16.92 4.88
N TYR A 19 -9.11 -16.93 4.64
CA TYR A 19 -9.73 -17.66 3.54
C TYR A 19 -9.59 -16.90 2.21
N LEU A 20 -8.36 -16.82 1.70
CA LEU A 20 -8.04 -16.09 0.47
C LEU A 20 -8.73 -16.67 -0.76
N PHE A 21 -8.99 -17.98 -0.75
CA PHE A 21 -9.62 -18.71 -1.86
C PHE A 21 -11.14 -18.80 -1.73
N PHE A 22 -11.70 -18.06 -0.78
CA PHE A 22 -13.13 -17.95 -0.55
C PHE A 22 -13.88 -17.49 -1.80
N ASN A 23 -14.99 -18.13 -2.07
CA ASN A 23 -15.93 -17.71 -3.10
C ASN A 23 -17.37 -17.82 -2.60
N ALA A 24 -18.16 -16.80 -2.83
CA ALA A 24 -19.59 -16.80 -2.52
C ALA A 24 -20.39 -16.45 -3.77
N THR A 25 -21.25 -17.34 -4.19
CA THR A 25 -22.08 -17.19 -5.39
C THR A 25 -23.54 -17.08 -4.99
N PRO A 26 -24.20 -15.94 -5.19
CA PRO A 26 -25.63 -15.81 -5.01
C PRO A 26 -26.36 -16.50 -6.18
N ILE A 27 -27.37 -17.29 -5.85
CA ILE A 27 -28.25 -17.97 -6.82
C ILE A 27 -29.67 -17.54 -6.51
N GLU A 28 -30.37 -17.03 -7.50
CA GLU A 28 -31.81 -16.75 -7.40
C GLU A 28 -32.58 -18.08 -7.53
N LYS A 29 -33.31 -18.47 -6.47
CA LYS A 29 -34.11 -19.70 -6.44
C LYS A 29 -35.51 -19.49 -6.97
N ASN A 30 -36.12 -18.41 -6.55
CA ASN A 30 -37.51 -18.12 -6.90
C ASN A 30 -37.71 -16.60 -6.96
N VAL A 31 -38.48 -16.18 -7.93
CA VAL A 31 -38.87 -14.78 -8.11
C VAL A 31 -40.39 -14.75 -8.22
N SER A 32 -41.08 -14.21 -7.23
CA SER A 32 -42.52 -14.04 -7.21
C SER A 32 -42.90 -12.65 -6.76
N ASP A 33 -43.68 -11.96 -7.59
CA ASP A 33 -44.15 -10.58 -7.38
C ASP A 33 -43.06 -9.61 -6.91
N ASN A 34 -42.96 -9.34 -5.60
CA ASN A 34 -41.97 -8.44 -5.02
C ASN A 34 -40.94 -9.14 -4.10
N ILE A 35 -40.84 -10.47 -4.15
CA ILE A 35 -39.98 -11.28 -3.30
C ILE A 35 -39.01 -12.07 -4.19
N ILE A 36 -37.74 -12.02 -3.83
CA ILE A 36 -36.65 -12.81 -4.45
C ILE A 36 -36.04 -13.69 -3.38
N ASP A 37 -36.13 -15.00 -3.55
CA ASP A 37 -35.47 -15.98 -2.70
C ASP A 37 -34.03 -16.20 -3.21
N LEU A 38 -33.04 -15.89 -2.38
CA LEU A 38 -31.63 -16.05 -2.70
C LEU A 38 -31.01 -17.19 -1.88
N GLU A 39 -30.28 -18.07 -2.58
CA GLU A 39 -29.38 -19.03 -1.99
C GLU A 39 -27.95 -18.54 -2.19
N ILE A 40 -27.18 -18.38 -1.11
CA ILE A 40 -25.77 -18.02 -1.20
C ILE A 40 -24.95 -19.28 -1.00
N ARG A 41 -24.30 -19.75 -2.07
CA ARG A 41 -23.36 -20.88 -2.01
C ARG A 41 -21.99 -20.38 -1.66
N ILE A 42 -21.45 -20.87 -0.55
CA ILE A 42 -20.15 -20.47 -0.03
C ILE A 42 -19.18 -21.64 -0.22
N TYR A 43 -18.04 -21.34 -0.81
CA TYR A 43 -16.86 -22.19 -0.85
C TYR A 43 -15.75 -21.50 -0.10
N GLU A 44 -15.33 -22.04 1.05
CA GLU A 44 -14.35 -21.40 1.92
C GLU A 44 -12.91 -21.68 1.45
N GLY A 45 -12.63 -22.91 1.03
CA GLY A 45 -11.29 -23.36 0.72
C GLY A 45 -10.43 -23.52 1.98
N GLU A 46 -9.13 -23.56 1.79
CA GLU A 46 -8.14 -23.63 2.88
C GLU A 46 -7.65 -22.23 3.26
N GLN A 47 -7.26 -22.06 4.52
CA GLN A 47 -6.66 -20.81 4.97
C GLN A 47 -5.27 -20.61 4.37
N ALA A 48 -5.01 -19.44 3.79
CA ALA A 48 -3.73 -19.07 3.21
C ALA A 48 -2.80 -18.46 4.27
N ARG A 49 -1.52 -18.84 4.22
CA ARG A 49 -0.46 -18.24 5.03
C ARG A 49 0.47 -17.40 4.15
N ILE A 50 0.95 -16.30 4.70
CA ILE A 50 1.92 -15.45 4.04
C ILE A 50 3.25 -16.21 3.94
N ASN A 51 3.74 -16.40 2.71
CA ASN A 51 5.01 -17.03 2.43
C ASN A 51 6.14 -16.00 2.39
N ARG A 52 5.96 -14.93 1.61
CA ARG A 52 6.94 -13.88 1.42
C ARG A 52 6.28 -12.50 1.41
N VAL A 53 7.00 -11.53 1.97
CA VAL A 53 6.66 -10.11 1.83
C VAL A 53 7.83 -9.39 1.17
N SER A 54 7.55 -8.65 0.11
CA SER A 54 8.54 -7.91 -0.67
C SER A 54 8.12 -6.45 -0.81
N ILE A 55 9.11 -5.57 -1.01
CA ILE A 55 8.91 -4.15 -1.23
C ILE A 55 9.55 -3.78 -2.56
N LYS A 56 8.91 -2.89 -3.32
CA LYS A 56 9.43 -2.33 -4.56
C LYS A 56 9.18 -0.81 -4.60
N GLY A 57 10.12 -0.08 -5.22
CA GLY A 57 10.01 1.35 -5.48
C GLY A 57 10.66 2.26 -4.44
N ASN A 58 11.22 1.70 -3.37
CA ASN A 58 11.98 2.43 -2.38
C ASN A 58 13.44 2.62 -2.82
N THR A 59 13.73 3.71 -3.49
CA THR A 59 15.08 4.02 -4.01
C THR A 59 15.98 4.70 -2.98
N LYS A 60 15.42 5.58 -2.16
CA LYS A 60 16.11 6.37 -1.12
C LYS A 60 15.90 5.75 0.27
N THR A 61 14.68 5.32 0.58
CA THR A 61 14.31 4.76 1.88
C THR A 61 14.81 3.33 2.05
N ASN A 62 15.42 3.03 3.17
CA ASN A 62 15.89 1.67 3.45
C ASN A 62 14.73 0.71 3.74
N ASP A 63 14.85 -0.53 3.26
CA ASP A 63 13.84 -1.59 3.43
C ASP A 63 13.43 -1.79 4.89
N HIS A 64 14.40 -1.72 5.83
CA HIS A 64 14.11 -1.96 7.25
C HIS A 64 13.15 -0.92 7.86
N VAL A 65 13.16 0.32 7.35
CA VAL A 65 12.23 1.38 7.79
C VAL A 65 10.79 1.02 7.39
N ILE A 66 10.62 0.55 6.16
CA ILE A 66 9.32 0.14 5.62
C ILE A 66 8.85 -1.16 6.28
N MET A 67 9.74 -2.17 6.37
CA MET A 67 9.41 -3.48 6.94
C MET A 67 8.98 -3.41 8.41
N ARG A 68 9.42 -2.40 9.14
CA ARG A 68 8.98 -2.16 10.52
C ARG A 68 7.50 -1.80 10.60
N GLU A 69 6.99 -1.06 9.63
CA GLU A 69 5.60 -0.61 9.57
C GLU A 69 4.67 -1.65 8.94
N ILE A 70 5.23 -2.64 8.23
CA ILE A 70 4.45 -3.71 7.60
C ILE A 70 3.93 -4.68 8.66
N ARG A 71 2.61 -4.84 8.70
CA ARG A 71 1.92 -5.74 9.64
C ARG A 71 1.90 -7.19 9.14
N THR A 72 1.79 -7.38 7.84
CA THR A 72 1.84 -8.71 7.22
C THR A 72 3.24 -9.31 7.33
N LYS A 73 3.36 -10.43 8.02
CA LYS A 73 4.66 -11.10 8.23
C LYS A 73 4.63 -12.53 7.71
N PRO A 74 5.75 -13.02 7.14
CA PRO A 74 5.86 -14.43 6.73
C PRO A 74 5.46 -15.38 7.85
N GLY A 75 4.69 -16.43 7.53
CA GLY A 75 4.17 -17.42 8.47
C GLY A 75 2.81 -17.08 9.09
N ASN A 76 2.42 -15.80 9.13
CA ASN A 76 1.10 -15.41 9.63
C ASN A 76 -0.01 -15.80 8.63
N LEU A 77 -1.24 -15.90 9.13
CA LEU A 77 -2.42 -15.99 8.27
C LEU A 77 -2.57 -14.73 7.42
N PHE A 78 -3.07 -14.89 6.22
CA PHE A 78 -3.45 -13.77 5.39
C PHE A 78 -4.60 -13.00 6.05
N LYS A 79 -4.50 -11.66 6.08
CA LYS A 79 -5.56 -10.77 6.57
C LYS A 79 -5.60 -9.52 5.70
N ARG A 80 -6.75 -9.27 5.08
CA ARG A 80 -6.96 -8.08 4.26
C ARG A 80 -6.84 -6.80 5.10
N SER A 81 -7.39 -6.82 6.31
CA SER A 81 -7.33 -5.69 7.24
C SER A 81 -5.89 -5.27 7.60
N GLU A 82 -4.97 -6.24 7.73
CA GLU A 82 -3.55 -5.95 8.00
C GLU A 82 -2.85 -5.28 6.79
N ILE A 83 -3.24 -5.63 5.56
CA ILE A 83 -2.76 -4.95 4.34
C ILE A 83 -3.25 -3.49 4.33
N MET A 84 -4.55 -3.28 4.54
CA MET A 84 -5.15 -1.95 4.58
C MET A 84 -4.56 -1.08 5.71
N ARG A 85 -4.25 -1.69 6.83
CA ARG A 85 -3.60 -1.02 7.96
C ARG A 85 -2.17 -0.64 7.60
N THR A 86 -1.41 -1.55 7.01
CA THR A 86 -0.04 -1.28 6.53
C THR A 86 -0.02 -0.11 5.56
N GLN A 87 -0.93 -0.06 4.59
CA GLN A 87 -1.03 1.06 3.65
C GLN A 87 -1.24 2.40 4.37
N ARG A 88 -2.13 2.43 5.37
CA ARG A 88 -2.38 3.65 6.16
C ARG A 88 -1.16 4.06 6.98
N GLU A 89 -0.47 3.11 7.61
CA GLU A 89 0.73 3.38 8.41
C GLU A 89 1.88 3.90 7.52
N LEU A 90 2.08 3.31 6.34
CA LEU A 90 3.08 3.78 5.37
C LEU A 90 2.73 5.17 4.81
N ALA A 91 1.45 5.47 4.57
CA ALA A 91 1.01 6.79 4.12
C ALA A 91 1.30 7.88 5.18
N GLN A 92 1.25 7.55 6.47
CA GLN A 92 1.56 8.47 7.56
C GLN A 92 3.04 8.85 7.65
N LEU A 93 3.95 8.04 7.12
CA LEU A 93 5.38 8.35 7.08
C LEU A 93 5.72 9.56 6.20
N GLN A 94 4.82 9.99 5.33
CA GLN A 94 4.98 11.12 4.40
C GLN A 94 6.16 10.98 3.40
N TYR A 95 6.86 9.86 3.42
CA TYR A 95 7.95 9.58 2.48
C TYR A 95 7.47 9.08 1.13
N PHE A 96 6.23 8.58 1.09
CA PHE A 96 5.65 7.94 -0.08
C PHE A 96 4.42 8.70 -0.57
N ASP A 97 4.16 8.60 -1.86
CA ASP A 97 2.93 9.11 -2.45
C ASP A 97 1.79 8.12 -2.21
N PRO A 98 0.74 8.49 -1.44
CA PRO A 98 -0.37 7.60 -1.16
C PRO A 98 -1.15 7.16 -2.40
N GLU A 99 -1.16 7.96 -3.46
CA GLU A 99 -1.87 7.64 -4.70
C GLU A 99 -1.15 6.56 -5.52
N SER A 100 0.14 6.37 -5.28
CA SER A 100 0.98 5.37 -5.95
C SER A 100 1.07 4.04 -5.21
N PHE A 101 0.41 3.90 -4.05
CA PHE A 101 0.40 2.64 -3.31
C PHE A 101 -0.35 1.56 -4.06
N ASP A 102 0.34 0.47 -4.35
CA ASP A 102 -0.26 -0.74 -4.88
C ASP A 102 0.22 -1.97 -4.09
N VAL A 103 -0.63 -2.98 -4.01
CA VAL A 103 -0.31 -4.24 -3.33
C VAL A 103 -0.63 -5.40 -4.25
N LYS A 104 0.42 -6.03 -4.73
CA LYS A 104 0.29 -7.24 -5.53
C LYS A 104 0.21 -8.46 -4.61
N ILE A 105 -0.85 -9.21 -4.74
CA ILE A 105 -1.10 -10.46 -4.02
C ILE A 105 -0.98 -11.59 -5.02
N ASP A 106 0.01 -12.46 -4.83
CA ASP A 106 0.27 -13.63 -5.67
C ASP A 106 -0.06 -14.91 -4.88
N PRO A 107 -1.28 -15.46 -5.00
CA PRO A 107 -1.67 -16.66 -4.28
C PRO A 107 -1.14 -17.94 -4.94
N ASP A 108 -0.71 -18.92 -4.12
CA ASP A 108 -0.38 -20.28 -4.55
C ASP A 108 -1.38 -21.26 -3.88
N PRO A 109 -2.49 -21.59 -4.57
CA PRO A 109 -3.51 -22.49 -4.01
C PRO A 109 -2.98 -23.89 -3.73
N SER A 110 -1.94 -24.36 -4.44
CA SER A 110 -1.39 -25.69 -4.28
C SER A 110 -0.66 -25.89 -2.95
N LYS A 111 -0.20 -24.78 -2.36
CA LYS A 111 0.54 -24.77 -1.08
C LYS A 111 -0.20 -24.04 0.04
N ASN A 112 -1.39 -23.50 -0.24
CA ASN A 112 -2.14 -22.62 0.66
C ASN A 112 -1.28 -21.46 1.17
N LYS A 113 -0.50 -20.86 0.27
CA LYS A 113 0.41 -19.76 0.54
C LYS A 113 0.15 -18.56 -0.35
N VAL A 114 0.63 -17.39 0.09
CA VAL A 114 0.51 -16.14 -0.65
C VAL A 114 1.77 -15.32 -0.52
N ASP A 115 2.26 -14.81 -1.63
CA ASP A 115 3.32 -13.80 -1.67
C ASP A 115 2.69 -12.42 -1.78
N ILE A 116 3.16 -11.47 -0.97
CA ILE A 116 2.66 -10.09 -0.95
C ILE A 116 3.80 -9.17 -1.36
N THR A 117 3.55 -8.33 -2.36
CA THR A 117 4.52 -7.30 -2.80
C THR A 117 3.88 -5.93 -2.65
N TYR A 118 4.45 -5.10 -1.78
CA TYR A 118 4.11 -3.69 -1.64
C TYR A 118 4.87 -2.89 -2.67
N ILE A 119 4.16 -2.14 -3.51
CA ILE A 119 4.72 -1.27 -4.53
C ILE A 119 4.48 0.16 -4.06
N LEU A 120 5.56 0.93 -3.93
CA LEU A 120 5.56 2.27 -3.36
C LEU A 120 6.27 3.21 -4.34
N ALA A 121 5.86 4.47 -4.42
CA ALA A 121 6.67 5.51 -5.04
C ALA A 121 7.06 6.54 -3.98
N GLU A 122 8.34 6.89 -3.93
CA GLU A 122 8.84 7.89 -3.00
C GLU A 122 8.46 9.29 -3.49
N LYS A 123 7.99 10.14 -2.56
CA LYS A 123 7.77 11.55 -2.87
C LYS A 123 9.10 12.24 -3.13
N SER A 124 9.14 13.07 -4.16
CA SER A 124 10.18 14.07 -4.31
C SER A 124 10.01 15.10 -3.19
N SER A 125 10.81 14.98 -2.16
CA SER A 125 10.71 15.84 -0.96
C SER A 125 11.69 17.00 -0.97
N ASP A 126 12.51 17.10 -2.00
CA ASP A 126 13.50 18.15 -2.12
C ASP A 126 12.84 19.42 -2.69
N GLN A 127 12.91 20.52 -1.96
CA GLN A 127 12.32 21.79 -2.36
C GLN A 127 13.42 22.86 -2.48
N ILE A 128 13.39 23.58 -3.61
CA ILE A 128 14.19 24.78 -3.84
C ILE A 128 13.24 25.96 -3.75
N GLN A 129 13.46 26.83 -2.78
CA GLN A 129 12.69 28.06 -2.62
C GLN A 129 13.54 29.26 -3.02
N LEU A 130 13.10 29.99 -4.03
CA LEU A 130 13.67 31.25 -4.46
C LEU A 130 12.70 32.35 -4.07
N GLN A 131 13.13 33.29 -3.25
CA GLN A 131 12.35 34.47 -2.88
C GLN A 131 13.16 35.71 -3.25
N GLY A 132 12.53 36.63 -3.99
CA GLY A 132 13.11 37.89 -4.36
C GLY A 132 12.15 39.05 -4.04
N GLY A 133 12.66 40.14 -3.51
CA GLY A 133 11.89 41.34 -3.23
C GLY A 133 12.67 42.60 -3.54
N TRP A 134 11.95 43.64 -3.96
CA TRP A 134 12.47 44.97 -4.15
C TRP A 134 11.78 45.93 -3.15
N GLY A 135 12.57 46.66 -2.38
CA GLY A 135 12.06 47.64 -1.43
C GLY A 135 13.15 48.60 -0.98
N ALA A 136 12.80 49.87 -0.76
CA ALA A 136 13.72 50.89 -0.25
C ALA A 136 15.03 51.05 -1.06
N GLY A 137 14.97 50.89 -2.40
CA GLY A 137 16.16 50.99 -3.26
C GLY A 137 17.14 49.80 -3.18
N ARG A 138 16.73 48.69 -2.58
CA ARG A 138 17.53 47.46 -2.45
C ARG A 138 16.78 46.28 -3.04
N VAL A 139 17.56 45.37 -3.61
CA VAL A 139 17.08 44.03 -4.00
C VAL A 139 17.54 43.02 -2.95
N VAL A 140 16.62 42.30 -2.40
CA VAL A 140 16.89 41.21 -1.43
C VAL A 140 16.45 39.90 -2.07
N GLY A 141 17.35 38.93 -2.10
CA GLY A 141 17.07 37.57 -2.55
C GLY A 141 17.42 36.56 -1.46
N SER A 142 16.60 35.53 -1.31
CA SER A 142 16.89 34.38 -0.47
C SER A 142 16.76 33.08 -1.24
N LEU A 143 17.67 32.14 -1.02
CA LEU A 143 17.66 30.80 -1.55
C LEU A 143 17.50 29.82 -0.37
N GLY A 144 16.39 29.10 -0.34
CA GLY A 144 16.15 28.04 0.62
C GLY A 144 16.26 26.66 -0.07
N LEU A 145 17.03 25.75 0.54
CA LEU A 145 17.11 24.36 0.13
C LEU A 145 16.59 23.51 1.27
N THR A 146 15.53 22.75 1.02
CA THR A 146 14.92 21.85 2.00
C THR A 146 15.05 20.41 1.51
N PHE A 147 15.75 19.59 2.28
CA PHE A 147 15.89 18.15 2.02
C PHE A 147 15.14 17.38 3.12
N ASN A 148 13.99 16.78 2.79
CA ASN A 148 13.15 16.10 3.76
C ASN A 148 13.49 14.61 3.95
N ASN A 149 14.17 13.99 2.99
CA ASN A 149 14.59 12.60 3.06
C ASN A 149 16.06 12.44 2.65
N PHE A 150 16.95 13.08 3.44
CA PHE A 150 18.37 13.02 3.17
C PHE A 150 18.95 11.66 3.58
N SER A 151 19.43 10.90 2.58
CA SER A 151 20.11 9.63 2.80
C SER A 151 21.61 9.74 2.52
N THR A 152 22.43 9.38 3.49
CA THR A 152 23.90 9.33 3.32
C THR A 152 24.36 8.12 2.50
N LYS A 153 23.48 7.16 2.22
CA LYS A 153 23.80 5.89 1.56
C LYS A 153 24.44 6.05 0.18
N ASN A 154 24.11 7.12 -0.54
CA ASN A 154 24.53 7.36 -1.91
C ASN A 154 25.33 8.66 -2.11
N ILE A 155 25.80 9.30 -1.03
CA ILE A 155 26.47 10.61 -1.07
C ILE A 155 27.71 10.61 -1.99
N PHE A 156 28.41 9.46 -2.09
CA PHE A 156 29.61 9.32 -2.89
C PHE A 156 29.33 8.69 -4.29
N ASN A 157 28.07 8.40 -4.62
CA ASN A 157 27.72 7.80 -5.89
C ASN A 157 27.21 8.88 -6.87
N LYS A 158 28.10 9.36 -7.76
CA LYS A 158 27.77 10.40 -8.76
C LYS A 158 26.57 10.07 -9.66
N LYS A 159 26.23 8.78 -9.86
CA LYS A 159 25.09 8.35 -10.68
C LYS A 159 23.73 8.50 -9.99
N SER A 160 23.73 8.63 -8.68
CA SER A 160 22.49 8.81 -7.88
C SER A 160 22.23 10.27 -7.51
N TRP A 161 23.07 11.19 -8.00
CA TRP A 161 22.94 12.61 -7.74
C TRP A 161 22.09 13.25 -8.83
N ASP A 162 20.81 13.45 -8.55
CA ASP A 162 19.89 14.16 -9.43
C ASP A 162 19.52 15.48 -8.72
N PRO A 163 20.22 16.59 -9.05
CA PRO A 163 20.09 17.86 -8.33
C PRO A 163 18.86 18.66 -8.72
N LEU A 164 18.08 18.21 -9.70
CA LEU A 164 16.88 18.88 -10.16
C LEU A 164 15.69 17.91 -10.12
N PRO A 165 14.57 18.29 -9.50
CA PRO A 165 13.34 17.52 -9.60
C PRO A 165 12.87 17.50 -11.07
N SER A 166 12.68 16.31 -11.60
CA SER A 166 12.09 16.07 -12.92
C SER A 166 10.58 16.31 -12.90
#